data_7da961c08a6aeaf7e45fc6a4577e6126
#
_entry.id   7da961c08a6aeaf7e45fc6a4577e6126
#
_cell.length_a   1.000
_cell.length_b   1.000
_cell.length_c   1.000
_cell.angle_alpha   90.00
_cell.angle_beta   90.00
_cell.angle_gamma   90.00
#
_symmetry.space_group_name_H-M   'P 1'
#
loop_
_entity.id
_entity.type
_entity.pdbx_description
1 polymer ?
#
loop_
_entity_poly.entity_id
_entity_poly.type
_entity_poly.pdbx_seq_one_letter_code
_entity_poly.pdbx_strand_id
1 'polypeptide(L)'
;MKYDSIINKYILTIIVLCFTVTTSLYILNNVPVNKVYAQHNVTTNQTRLDVDNQIAQDNNKTHLGVNMRGYYTSMPQSRDFKFPFPDNYYDTSFKDISKANIVDHVRYRFYWESYVRNSSAFLKEIEDVAKTADKYGIKVVYDNHQFHTSSWLNAGRGTGFPPFFFTDHALYEQDSGGTPKSAVSKTWWTNWWNNAMTVNGSDGWTLQLEFLKNIVSITDKHPSTLGYEILSEPQVHSEDQWAKIGKYNTFMTDELRKLTNKTIIYSMNIPIDLKSSINVNAANLAKMTPQNKQNVVFKFSLYGIPDDGYQSDKLQLFENASRLAGVPLYIGEWNNVKRVETYNDHGEKIWVIDDVQSDISQADANAIVGKFRDIGIWGLAYWEWSFVPNDTPNFNLVNVTSDKVTGKETMQPTEYFKIIENAYKELFVQQPNGVPTSKLS
;
A
#
# COMPACT_ATOMS: atom_id res chain seq x y z
N MET A 1 37.39 -21.95 46.34
CA MET A 1 37.16 -20.58 45.83
C MET A 1 36.96 -20.39 44.35
N LYS A 2 37.01 -21.42 43.48
CA LYS A 2 36.73 -21.29 42.05
C LYS A 2 35.34 -21.79 41.59
N TYR A 3 34.63 -22.53 42.44
CA TYR A 3 33.32 -23.11 42.15
C TYR A 3 32.16 -22.13 42.38
N ASP A 4 32.25 -21.27 43.37
CA ASP A 4 31.17 -20.29 43.70
C ASP A 4 30.98 -19.19 42.64
N SER A 5 32.01 -18.87 41.89
CA SER A 5 31.94 -17.83 40.83
C SER A 5 31.21 -18.28 39.56
N ILE A 6 31.19 -19.59 39.29
CA ILE A 6 30.52 -20.17 38.13
C ILE A 6 29.02 -20.31 38.38
N ILE A 7 28.64 -20.77 39.57
CA ILE A 7 27.24 -20.94 39.95
C ILE A 7 26.51 -19.60 39.98
N ASN A 8 27.14 -18.56 40.54
CA ASN A 8 26.54 -17.22 40.53
C ASN A 8 26.36 -16.61 39.12
N LYS A 9 27.22 -16.93 38.17
CA LYS A 9 27.10 -16.48 36.79
C LYS A 9 25.93 -17.14 36.05
N TYR A 10 25.69 -18.42 36.28
CA TYR A 10 24.54 -19.15 35.70
C TYR A 10 23.21 -18.76 36.35
N ILE A 11 23.17 -18.52 37.66
CA ILE A 11 21.97 -18.05 38.36
C ILE A 11 21.58 -16.65 37.87
N LEU A 12 22.54 -15.74 37.66
CA LEU A 12 22.28 -14.41 37.14
C LEU A 12 21.77 -14.46 35.69
N THR A 13 22.32 -15.35 34.86
CA THR A 13 21.89 -15.53 33.46
C THR A 13 20.46 -16.12 33.39
N ILE A 14 20.10 -17.07 34.25
CA ILE A 14 18.75 -17.64 34.31
C ILE A 14 17.74 -16.59 34.81
N ILE A 15 18.09 -15.77 35.78
CA ILE A 15 17.23 -14.70 36.29
C ILE A 15 16.99 -13.65 35.18
N VAL A 16 18.00 -13.27 34.42
CA VAL A 16 17.85 -12.33 33.29
C VAL A 16 17.01 -12.93 32.17
N LEU A 17 17.18 -14.23 31.84
CA LEU A 17 16.33 -14.89 30.85
C LEU A 17 14.86 -15.00 31.33
N CYS A 18 14.62 -15.32 32.62
CA CYS A 18 13.26 -15.38 33.16
C CYS A 18 12.60 -13.98 33.16
N PHE A 19 13.32 -12.90 33.43
CA PHE A 19 12.78 -11.55 33.36
C PHE A 19 12.46 -11.11 31.94
N THR A 20 13.28 -11.46 30.95
CA THR A 20 12.99 -11.14 29.54
C THR A 20 11.82 -11.93 28.98
N VAL A 21 11.65 -13.18 29.35
CA VAL A 21 10.50 -14.00 28.93
C VAL A 21 9.20 -13.53 29.62
N THR A 22 9.25 -13.18 30.90
CA THR A 22 8.05 -12.68 31.60
C THR A 22 7.64 -11.27 31.15
N THR A 23 8.57 -10.40 30.83
CA THR A 23 8.23 -9.08 30.24
C THR A 23 7.68 -9.18 28.83
N SER A 24 8.20 -10.11 28.02
CA SER A 24 7.63 -10.34 26.67
C SER A 24 6.23 -10.97 26.72
N LEU A 25 5.98 -11.88 27.65
CA LEU A 25 4.63 -12.44 27.90
C LEU A 25 3.67 -11.40 28.53
N TYR A 26 4.18 -10.48 29.34
CA TYR A 26 3.37 -9.42 29.96
C TYR A 26 2.95 -8.35 28.93
N ILE A 27 3.78 -8.05 27.95
CA ILE A 27 3.46 -7.13 26.83
C ILE A 27 2.45 -7.76 25.89
N LEU A 28 2.50 -9.07 25.64
CA LEU A 28 1.53 -9.79 24.79
C LEU A 28 0.13 -9.93 25.42
N ASN A 29 0.04 -9.93 26.78
CA ASN A 29 -1.25 -10.10 27.48
C ASN A 29 -1.92 -8.80 27.93
N ASN A 30 -1.24 -7.65 27.86
CA ASN A 30 -1.74 -6.38 28.35
C ASN A 30 -1.77 -5.28 27.28
N VAL A 31 -2.00 -5.61 26.00
CA VAL A 31 -2.51 -4.61 25.08
C VAL A 31 -3.97 -4.39 25.48
N PRO A 32 -4.32 -3.25 26.11
CA PRO A 32 -5.71 -3.02 26.48
C PRO A 32 -6.51 -2.90 25.19
N VAL A 33 -7.35 -3.87 24.91
CA VAL A 33 -8.47 -3.68 24.00
C VAL A 33 -9.42 -2.71 24.71
N ASN A 34 -9.05 -1.45 24.73
CA ASN A 34 -9.95 -0.40 25.19
C ASN A 34 -11.13 -0.35 24.22
N LYS A 35 -12.23 -0.93 24.65
CA LYS A 35 -13.57 -0.68 24.10
C LYS A 35 -13.93 0.78 24.32
N VAL A 36 -13.39 1.66 23.51
CA VAL A 36 -13.91 3.00 23.32
C VAL A 36 -14.88 2.93 22.14
N TYR A 37 -16.03 2.31 22.38
CA TYR A 37 -17.19 2.58 21.53
C TYR A 37 -17.71 3.97 21.87
N ALA A 38 -17.22 4.99 21.19
CA ALA A 38 -17.90 6.26 21.15
C ALA A 38 -19.23 6.03 20.42
N GLN A 39 -20.35 6.10 21.14
CA GLN A 39 -21.66 6.23 20.54
C GLN A 39 -21.67 7.54 19.73
N HIS A 40 -21.54 7.44 18.42
CA HIS A 40 -21.74 8.56 17.52
C HIS A 40 -23.23 8.82 17.45
N ASN A 41 -23.67 9.88 18.11
CA ASN A 41 -24.97 10.51 17.85
C ASN A 41 -24.96 11.02 16.40
N VAL A 42 -25.87 10.47 15.61
CA VAL A 42 -26.12 10.83 14.20
C VAL A 42 -26.41 12.33 14.13
N THR A 43 -25.46 13.07 13.60
CA THR A 43 -25.64 14.46 13.21
C THR A 43 -26.62 14.53 12.03
N THR A 44 -27.43 15.55 12.04
CA THR A 44 -28.60 15.85 11.22
C THR A 44 -28.54 15.44 9.74
N ASN A 45 -29.70 15.15 9.14
CA ASN A 45 -29.89 14.78 7.72
C ASN A 45 -29.15 15.70 6.71
N GLN A 46 -28.89 16.95 7.06
CA GLN A 46 -28.22 17.94 6.21
C GLN A 46 -26.74 17.59 6.01
N THR A 47 -26.02 17.22 7.07
CA THR A 47 -24.61 16.83 6.99
C THR A 47 -24.41 15.53 6.22
N ARG A 48 -25.39 14.63 6.24
CA ARG A 48 -25.35 13.38 5.47
C ARG A 48 -25.53 13.64 3.97
N LEU A 49 -26.46 14.53 3.59
CA LEU A 49 -26.65 14.95 2.19
C LEU A 49 -25.41 15.66 1.62
N ASP A 50 -24.74 16.47 2.43
CA ASP A 50 -23.51 17.16 2.01
C ASP A 50 -22.35 16.18 1.80
N VAL A 51 -22.20 15.18 2.65
CA VAL A 51 -21.21 14.10 2.50
C VAL A 51 -21.53 13.23 1.28
N ASP A 52 -22.79 12.85 1.08
CA ASP A 52 -23.19 12.02 -0.08
C ASP A 52 -23.01 12.79 -1.39
N ASN A 53 -23.27 14.10 -1.42
CA ASN A 53 -23.00 14.97 -2.58
C ASN A 53 -21.50 15.14 -2.84
N GLN A 54 -20.67 15.26 -1.80
CA GLN A 54 -19.22 15.33 -1.92
C GLN A 54 -18.65 14.02 -2.50
N ILE A 55 -19.12 12.87 -1.99
CA ILE A 55 -18.73 11.54 -2.51
C ILE A 55 -19.16 11.40 -3.98
N ALA A 56 -20.36 11.86 -4.36
CA ALA A 56 -20.81 11.83 -5.74
C ALA A 56 -20.00 12.74 -6.66
N GLN A 57 -19.54 13.89 -6.18
CA GLN A 57 -18.66 14.80 -6.91
C GLN A 57 -17.25 14.23 -7.03
N ASP A 58 -16.70 13.65 -5.96
CA ASP A 58 -15.39 13.00 -5.96
C ASP A 58 -15.36 11.79 -6.92
N ASN A 59 -16.45 11.05 -7.06
CA ASN A 59 -16.54 9.90 -7.99
C ASN A 59 -16.65 10.29 -9.47
N ASN A 60 -16.96 11.54 -9.80
CA ASN A 60 -17.05 12.02 -11.18
C ASN A 60 -15.75 12.68 -11.70
N LYS A 61 -14.71 12.79 -10.86
CA LYS A 61 -13.42 13.37 -11.18
C LYS A 61 -12.34 12.30 -11.17
N THR A 62 -11.45 12.33 -12.18
CA THR A 62 -10.23 11.53 -12.12
C THR A 62 -9.29 12.08 -11.05
N HIS A 63 -8.91 11.26 -10.08
CA HIS A 63 -7.99 11.62 -9.01
C HIS A 63 -6.54 11.48 -9.45
N LEU A 64 -5.75 12.55 -9.30
CA LEU A 64 -4.34 12.60 -9.68
C LEU A 64 -3.48 12.62 -8.42
N GLY A 65 -2.65 11.60 -8.23
CA GLY A 65 -1.95 11.40 -6.98
C GLY A 65 -0.48 11.07 -7.08
N VAL A 66 0.12 11.00 -5.90
CA VAL A 66 1.48 10.52 -5.67
C VAL A 66 1.51 9.55 -4.49
N ASN A 67 2.41 8.57 -4.54
CA ASN A 67 2.66 7.68 -3.42
C ASN A 67 3.57 8.36 -2.39
N MET A 68 3.25 8.20 -1.11
CA MET A 68 4.03 8.73 -0.01
C MET A 68 4.10 7.71 1.12
N ARG A 69 5.18 7.73 1.88
CA ARG A 69 5.35 6.90 3.08
C ARG A 69 5.61 7.73 4.32
N GLY A 70 5.40 7.12 5.47
CA GLY A 70 5.75 7.70 6.75
C GLY A 70 7.04 7.16 7.33
N TYR A 71 7.39 7.68 8.49
CA TYR A 71 8.53 7.20 9.28
C TYR A 71 8.13 6.02 10.17
N TYR A 72 7.24 6.23 11.12
CA TYR A 72 6.77 5.16 12.02
C TYR A 72 5.79 4.21 11.36
N THR A 73 4.99 4.68 10.42
CA THR A 73 3.98 3.88 9.72
C THR A 73 4.56 2.99 8.64
N SER A 74 5.78 3.27 8.17
CA SER A 74 6.45 2.48 7.13
C SER A 74 7.77 1.88 7.59
N MET A 75 7.93 1.58 8.89
CA MET A 75 9.12 0.99 9.49
C MET A 75 8.98 -0.53 9.56
N PRO A 76 9.73 -1.32 8.77
CA PRO A 76 9.70 -2.77 8.84
C PRO A 76 10.11 -3.31 10.21
N GLN A 77 9.53 -4.44 10.63
CA GLN A 77 9.82 -5.03 11.94
C GLN A 77 11.21 -5.64 12.03
N SER A 78 11.66 -6.31 10.97
CA SER A 78 12.90 -7.10 10.97
C SER A 78 14.17 -6.27 10.75
N ARG A 79 14.06 -4.99 10.44
CA ARG A 79 15.20 -4.14 10.14
C ARG A 79 14.99 -2.71 10.58
N ASP A 80 16.06 -2.07 11.06
CA ASP A 80 16.11 -0.64 11.27
C ASP A 80 16.35 0.05 9.94
N PHE A 81 15.34 0.71 9.47
CA PHE A 81 15.39 1.47 8.25
C PHE A 81 15.62 2.95 8.58
N LYS A 82 16.88 3.38 8.47
CA LYS A 82 17.23 4.79 8.65
C LYS A 82 16.92 5.54 7.37
N PHE A 83 15.80 6.22 7.40
CA PHE A 83 15.37 7.08 6.33
C PHE A 83 15.52 8.53 6.79
N PRO A 84 16.15 9.42 6.01
CA PRO A 84 16.16 10.82 6.33
C PRO A 84 14.72 11.34 6.25
N PHE A 85 14.21 11.81 7.40
CA PHE A 85 12.83 12.26 7.53
C PHE A 85 12.85 13.60 8.30
N PRO A 86 12.83 14.72 7.56
CA PRO A 86 12.86 16.04 8.18
C PRO A 86 11.70 16.25 9.15
N ASP A 87 11.90 16.96 10.23
CA ASP A 87 10.86 17.25 11.24
C ASP A 87 9.59 17.87 10.62
N ASN A 88 9.75 18.62 9.52
CA ASN A 88 8.66 19.28 8.80
C ASN A 88 8.25 18.55 7.51
N TYR A 89 8.58 17.26 7.37
CA TYR A 89 8.38 16.49 6.14
C TYR A 89 6.95 16.60 5.60
N TYR A 90 5.96 16.30 6.43
CA TYR A 90 4.56 16.34 6.00
C TYR A 90 4.11 17.77 5.66
N ASP A 91 4.41 18.73 6.52
CA ASP A 91 4.00 20.13 6.28
C ASP A 91 4.59 20.68 4.98
N THR A 92 5.87 20.41 4.72
CA THR A 92 6.54 20.81 3.47
C THR A 92 5.98 20.06 2.27
N SER A 93 5.84 18.73 2.35
CA SER A 93 5.35 17.90 1.26
C SER A 93 3.93 18.26 0.85
N PHE A 94 2.99 18.32 1.78
CA PHE A 94 1.59 18.66 1.46
C PHE A 94 1.45 20.11 0.97
N LYS A 95 2.25 21.04 1.49
CA LYS A 95 2.30 22.41 0.99
C LYS A 95 2.78 22.48 -0.45
N ASP A 96 3.83 21.74 -0.81
CA ASP A 96 4.38 21.77 -2.17
C ASP A 96 3.45 21.05 -3.16
N ILE A 97 2.81 19.94 -2.76
CA ILE A 97 1.74 19.28 -3.53
C ILE A 97 0.57 20.24 -3.76
N SER A 98 0.10 20.93 -2.72
CA SER A 98 -0.99 21.89 -2.82
C SER A 98 -0.68 23.07 -3.73
N LYS A 99 0.55 23.60 -3.68
CA LYS A 99 0.98 24.69 -4.58
C LYS A 99 1.00 24.30 -6.06
N ALA A 100 1.36 23.06 -6.36
CA ALA A 100 1.34 22.56 -7.73
C ALA A 100 -0.08 22.53 -8.31
N ASN A 101 -1.10 22.43 -7.46
CA ASN A 101 -2.54 22.48 -7.76
C ASN A 101 -3.00 21.51 -8.88
N ILE A 102 -2.40 20.30 -8.90
CA ILE A 102 -2.66 19.29 -9.91
C ILE A 102 -2.83 17.92 -9.28
N VAL A 103 -1.97 17.60 -8.33
CA VAL A 103 -2.08 16.43 -7.50
C VAL A 103 -3.13 16.72 -6.43
N ASP A 104 -4.22 15.98 -6.44
CA ASP A 104 -5.32 16.16 -5.49
C ASP A 104 -5.29 15.16 -4.36
N HIS A 105 -4.50 14.07 -4.48
CA HIS A 105 -4.38 13.11 -3.40
C HIS A 105 -2.98 12.53 -3.22
N VAL A 106 -2.75 12.06 -2.01
CA VAL A 106 -1.61 11.24 -1.62
C VAL A 106 -2.11 9.83 -1.34
N ARG A 107 -1.52 8.82 -1.97
CA ARG A 107 -1.67 7.43 -1.54
C ARG A 107 -0.61 7.17 -0.49
N TYR A 108 -1.06 7.19 0.78
CA TYR A 108 -0.21 7.10 1.96
C TYR A 108 -0.09 5.66 2.43
N ARG A 109 1.10 5.06 2.24
CA ARG A 109 1.32 3.66 2.59
C ARG A 109 1.78 3.49 4.02
N PHE A 110 1.25 2.47 4.66
CA PHE A 110 1.62 2.03 5.99
C PHE A 110 1.68 0.50 6.06
N TYR A 111 2.42 -0.05 7.02
CA TYR A 111 2.58 -1.50 7.19
C TYR A 111 1.95 -1.96 8.50
N TRP A 112 1.22 -3.07 8.47
CA TRP A 112 0.66 -3.65 9.69
C TRP A 112 1.75 -4.04 10.70
N GLU A 113 2.90 -4.59 10.23
CA GLU A 113 4.04 -4.85 11.11
C GLU A 113 4.59 -3.60 11.81
N SER A 114 4.52 -2.43 11.19
CA SER A 114 4.94 -1.16 11.80
C SER A 114 4.01 -0.76 12.95
N TYR A 115 2.71 -0.98 12.79
CA TYR A 115 1.72 -0.80 13.86
C TYR A 115 2.04 -1.69 15.07
N VAL A 116 2.35 -2.97 14.83
CA VAL A 116 2.72 -3.90 15.90
C VAL A 116 4.03 -3.51 16.58
N ARG A 117 4.97 -2.95 15.83
CA ARG A 117 6.25 -2.47 16.34
C ARG A 117 6.09 -1.30 17.32
N ASN A 118 5.25 -0.31 17.00
CA ASN A 118 5.00 0.85 17.85
C ASN A 118 3.64 1.49 17.52
N SER A 119 2.57 0.95 18.07
CA SER A 119 1.21 1.38 17.78
C SER A 119 0.94 2.86 18.13
N SER A 120 1.51 3.35 19.23
CA SER A 120 1.32 4.73 19.67
C SER A 120 1.92 5.74 18.68
N ALA A 121 3.19 5.56 18.30
CA ALA A 121 3.84 6.42 17.32
C ALA A 121 3.20 6.29 15.94
N PHE A 122 2.82 5.08 15.55
CA PHE A 122 2.12 4.79 14.31
C PHE A 122 0.79 5.55 14.21
N LEU A 123 -0.09 5.41 15.21
CA LEU A 123 -1.42 6.06 15.20
C LEU A 123 -1.30 7.59 15.28
N LYS A 124 -0.32 8.08 16.04
CA LYS A 124 -0.03 9.53 16.07
C LYS A 124 0.37 10.04 14.68
N GLU A 125 1.24 9.33 13.98
CA GLU A 125 1.66 9.73 12.63
C GLU A 125 0.50 9.70 11.63
N ILE A 126 -0.38 8.70 11.69
CA ILE A 126 -1.63 8.65 10.89
C ILE A 126 -2.49 9.90 11.14
N GLU A 127 -2.66 10.28 12.40
CA GLU A 127 -3.44 11.48 12.76
C GLU A 127 -2.77 12.77 12.28
N ASP A 128 -1.44 12.89 12.40
CA ASP A 128 -0.67 14.04 11.95
C ASP A 128 -0.77 14.20 10.42
N VAL A 129 -0.72 13.10 9.67
CA VAL A 129 -0.93 13.09 8.21
C VAL A 129 -2.33 13.59 7.87
N ALA A 130 -3.38 13.07 8.52
CA ALA A 130 -4.75 13.50 8.27
C ALA A 130 -4.96 15.00 8.53
N LYS A 131 -4.46 15.50 9.66
CA LYS A 131 -4.52 16.94 10.01
C LYS A 131 -3.76 17.81 9.02
N THR A 132 -2.59 17.36 8.57
CA THR A 132 -1.78 18.10 7.60
C THR A 132 -2.45 18.12 6.23
N ALA A 133 -3.02 17.01 5.81
CA ALA A 133 -3.80 16.92 4.58
C ALA A 133 -5.03 17.86 4.60
N ASP A 134 -5.77 17.90 5.70
CA ASP A 134 -6.88 18.85 5.90
C ASP A 134 -6.40 20.30 5.77
N LYS A 135 -5.27 20.64 6.40
CA LYS A 135 -4.67 22.00 6.36
C LYS A 135 -4.41 22.48 4.93
N TYR A 136 -3.96 21.58 4.07
CA TYR A 136 -3.57 21.92 2.68
C TYR A 136 -4.62 21.53 1.62
N GLY A 137 -5.74 20.96 2.02
CA GLY A 137 -6.83 20.56 1.11
C GLY A 137 -6.46 19.40 0.19
N ILE A 138 -5.50 18.57 0.57
CA ILE A 138 -5.06 17.39 -0.19
C ILE A 138 -5.79 16.15 0.35
N LYS A 139 -6.31 15.31 -0.54
CA LYS A 139 -6.97 14.07 -0.15
C LYS A 139 -5.94 12.97 0.18
N VAL A 140 -6.35 11.96 0.95
CA VAL A 140 -5.50 10.83 1.33
C VAL A 140 -6.22 9.51 1.09
N VAL A 141 -5.59 8.63 0.33
CA VAL A 141 -5.89 7.19 0.27
C VAL A 141 -4.96 6.49 1.25
N TYR A 142 -5.51 5.83 2.26
CA TYR A 142 -4.76 5.08 3.26
C TYR A 142 -4.51 3.66 2.77
N ASP A 143 -3.25 3.35 2.44
CA ASP A 143 -2.83 2.10 1.81
C ASP A 143 -2.23 1.13 2.84
N ASN A 144 -2.96 0.05 3.16
CA ASN A 144 -2.43 -1.09 3.90
C ASN A 144 -1.47 -1.87 3.00
N HIS A 145 -0.22 -1.43 3.00
CA HIS A 145 0.79 -1.87 2.05
C HIS A 145 1.52 -3.13 2.50
N GLN A 146 1.78 -4.02 1.57
CA GLN A 146 2.72 -5.11 1.69
C GLN A 146 3.58 -5.23 0.44
N PHE A 147 4.79 -5.73 0.61
CA PHE A 147 5.69 -6.14 -0.46
C PHE A 147 6.44 -7.38 -0.03
N HIS A 148 6.42 -8.43 -0.83
CA HIS A 148 6.99 -9.73 -0.47
C HIS A 148 6.46 -10.28 0.88
N THR A 149 5.18 -10.05 1.15
CA THR A 149 4.41 -10.53 2.30
C THR A 149 4.79 -9.89 3.64
N SER A 150 6.06 -9.93 4.02
CA SER A 150 6.54 -9.46 5.33
C SER A 150 8.06 -9.28 5.34
N SER A 151 8.54 -8.34 6.16
CA SER A 151 9.97 -8.23 6.45
C SER A 151 10.52 -9.45 7.20
N TRP A 152 9.66 -10.23 7.84
CA TRP A 152 10.01 -11.48 8.49
C TRP A 152 10.35 -12.57 7.47
N LEU A 153 9.55 -12.74 6.42
CA LEU A 153 9.82 -13.70 5.35
C LEU A 153 10.96 -13.26 4.43
N ASN A 154 11.10 -11.96 4.21
CA ASN A 154 12.13 -11.39 3.36
C ASN A 154 12.80 -10.19 4.05
N ALA A 155 13.76 -10.48 4.92
CA ALA A 155 14.45 -9.48 5.73
C ALA A 155 15.15 -8.37 4.91
N GLY A 156 15.55 -8.68 3.66
CA GLY A 156 16.19 -7.71 2.78
C GLY A 156 15.23 -6.71 2.13
N ARG A 157 13.99 -7.14 1.82
CA ARG A 157 13.04 -6.35 1.01
C ARG A 157 11.61 -6.35 1.50
N GLY A 158 11.17 -7.41 2.19
CA GLY A 158 9.77 -7.60 2.56
C GLY A 158 9.27 -6.54 3.53
N THR A 159 7.97 -6.25 3.45
CA THR A 159 7.21 -5.41 4.38
C THR A 159 5.75 -5.88 4.41
N GLY A 160 5.02 -5.61 5.46
CA GLY A 160 3.58 -5.79 5.49
C GLY A 160 3.06 -6.53 6.71
N PHE A 161 2.93 -7.85 6.63
CA PHE A 161 2.31 -8.65 7.68
C PHE A 161 3.18 -8.80 8.93
N PRO A 162 2.56 -8.78 10.14
CA PRO A 162 3.29 -8.89 11.40
C PRO A 162 3.96 -10.26 11.61
N PRO A 163 5.07 -10.31 12.38
CA PRO A 163 5.86 -11.53 12.61
C PRO A 163 5.10 -12.64 13.31
N PHE A 164 4.04 -12.35 14.07
CA PHE A 164 3.27 -13.37 14.75
C PHE A 164 2.52 -14.35 13.82
N PHE A 165 2.41 -14.04 12.53
CA PHE A 165 1.90 -14.96 11.52
C PHE A 165 2.95 -15.96 11.00
N PHE A 166 4.20 -15.85 11.44
CA PHE A 166 5.33 -16.64 10.95
C PHE A 166 6.03 -17.40 12.08
N THR A 167 5.31 -17.72 13.15
CA THR A 167 5.88 -18.41 14.32
C THR A 167 6.16 -19.90 14.08
N ASP A 168 5.51 -20.51 13.10
CA ASP A 168 5.83 -21.86 12.67
C ASP A 168 7.02 -21.86 11.71
N HIS A 169 8.24 -21.95 12.26
CA HIS A 169 9.47 -21.94 11.49
C HIS A 169 9.63 -23.16 10.56
N ALA A 170 8.90 -24.24 10.78
CA ALA A 170 8.92 -25.39 9.87
C ALA A 170 8.16 -25.10 8.57
N LEU A 171 7.15 -24.22 8.63
CA LEU A 171 6.36 -23.80 7.47
C LEU A 171 6.91 -22.54 6.80
N TYR A 172 7.56 -21.65 7.56
CA TYR A 172 7.91 -20.30 7.13
C TYR A 172 9.40 -20.01 7.35
N GLU A 173 10.27 -20.62 6.54
CA GLU A 173 11.69 -20.32 6.57
C GLU A 173 11.99 -18.94 5.99
N GLN A 174 12.76 -18.14 6.71
CA GLN A 174 13.15 -16.78 6.30
C GLN A 174 13.91 -16.73 4.96
N ASP A 175 14.75 -17.72 4.70
CA ASP A 175 15.64 -17.73 3.52
C ASP A 175 14.91 -17.89 2.19
N SER A 176 13.69 -18.38 2.20
CA SER A 176 12.90 -18.57 0.97
C SER A 176 12.28 -17.27 0.46
N GLY A 177 12.35 -16.22 1.22
CA GLY A 177 11.98 -14.84 0.93
C GLY A 177 10.60 -14.63 0.39
N GLY A 178 9.59 -14.31 0.92
CA GLY A 178 8.21 -13.97 0.55
C GLY A 178 7.91 -13.50 -0.89
N THR A 179 8.80 -13.78 -1.84
CA THR A 179 8.56 -13.46 -3.25
C THR A 179 7.42 -14.28 -3.82
N PRO A 180 6.68 -13.80 -4.83
CA PRO A 180 5.55 -14.55 -5.42
C PRO A 180 5.91 -15.95 -5.92
N LYS A 181 7.18 -16.22 -6.21
CA LYS A 181 7.65 -17.52 -6.71
C LYS A 181 8.07 -18.50 -5.62
N SER A 182 8.28 -18.03 -4.38
CA SER A 182 8.76 -18.90 -3.30
C SER A 182 7.69 -19.88 -2.81
N ALA A 183 8.11 -21.09 -2.45
CA ALA A 183 7.21 -22.10 -1.89
C ALA A 183 6.58 -21.64 -0.56
N VAL A 184 7.36 -20.93 0.24
CA VAL A 184 6.91 -20.35 1.52
C VAL A 184 5.83 -19.32 1.31
N SER A 185 6.01 -18.40 0.37
CA SER A 185 4.98 -17.42 0.03
C SER A 185 3.69 -18.08 -0.45
N LYS A 186 3.79 -19.09 -1.32
CA LYS A 186 2.62 -19.86 -1.79
C LYS A 186 1.87 -20.52 -0.66
N THR A 187 2.58 -21.17 0.29
CA THR A 187 1.99 -21.80 1.47
C THR A 187 1.31 -20.75 2.35
N TRP A 188 1.99 -19.64 2.62
CA TRP A 188 1.46 -18.58 3.46
C TRP A 188 0.16 -17.99 2.87
N TRP A 189 0.17 -17.58 1.60
CA TRP A 189 -1.00 -17.00 0.94
C TRP A 189 -2.14 -18.00 0.78
N THR A 190 -1.84 -19.30 0.62
CA THR A 190 -2.87 -20.36 0.63
C THR A 190 -3.57 -20.43 1.99
N ASN A 191 -2.82 -20.40 3.09
CA ASN A 191 -3.39 -20.39 4.43
C ASN A 191 -4.17 -19.10 4.71
N TRP A 192 -3.67 -17.95 4.24
CA TRP A 192 -4.36 -16.67 4.35
C TRP A 192 -5.73 -16.68 3.65
N TRP A 193 -5.78 -17.13 2.40
CA TRP A 193 -7.03 -17.18 1.63
C TRP A 193 -8.02 -18.24 2.13
N ASN A 194 -7.55 -19.26 2.82
CA ASN A 194 -8.39 -20.23 3.51
C ASN A 194 -8.90 -19.74 4.88
N ASN A 195 -8.47 -18.57 5.33
CA ASN A 195 -8.67 -18.05 6.68
C ASN A 195 -8.23 -19.06 7.77
N ALA A 196 -7.15 -19.80 7.47
CA ALA A 196 -6.66 -20.88 8.31
C ALA A 196 -5.64 -20.42 9.36
N MET A 197 -5.25 -19.15 9.32
CA MET A 197 -4.26 -18.57 10.23
C MET A 197 -4.95 -18.04 11.48
N THR A 198 -4.50 -18.48 12.65
CA THR A 198 -5.04 -18.02 13.93
C THR A 198 -3.94 -17.56 14.86
N VAL A 199 -4.19 -16.47 15.59
CA VAL A 199 -3.29 -15.94 16.61
C VAL A 199 -4.13 -15.66 17.87
N ASN A 200 -3.78 -16.28 18.99
CA ASN A 200 -4.50 -16.15 20.26
C ASN A 200 -6.03 -16.38 20.14
N GLY A 201 -6.43 -17.33 19.30
CA GLY A 201 -7.84 -17.71 19.10
C GLY A 201 -8.63 -16.81 18.14
N SER A 202 -8.02 -15.76 17.58
CA SER A 202 -8.63 -14.93 16.54
C SER A 202 -8.08 -15.30 15.17
N ASP A 203 -8.94 -15.33 14.16
CA ASP A 203 -8.50 -15.58 12.78
C ASP A 203 -7.81 -14.36 12.16
N GLY A 204 -7.00 -14.61 11.13
CA GLY A 204 -6.16 -13.60 10.50
C GLY A 204 -6.94 -12.44 9.89
N TRP A 205 -8.09 -12.70 9.28
CA TRP A 205 -8.91 -11.66 8.66
C TRP A 205 -9.53 -10.74 9.70
N THR A 206 -10.01 -11.30 10.81
CA THR A 206 -10.52 -10.52 11.95
C THR A 206 -9.43 -9.64 12.55
N LEU A 207 -8.22 -10.16 12.73
CA LEU A 207 -7.09 -9.37 13.24
C LEU A 207 -6.71 -8.21 12.32
N GLN A 208 -6.71 -8.44 11.00
CA GLN A 208 -6.46 -7.36 10.03
C GLN A 208 -7.59 -6.34 10.03
N LEU A 209 -8.81 -6.78 10.12
CA LEU A 209 -9.98 -5.89 10.23
C LEU A 209 -9.87 -4.98 11.45
N GLU A 210 -9.54 -5.50 12.63
CA GLU A 210 -9.36 -4.70 13.84
C GLU A 210 -8.22 -3.68 13.68
N PHE A 211 -7.13 -4.06 13.02
CA PHE A 211 -6.06 -3.12 12.67
C PHE A 211 -6.59 -1.99 11.78
N LEU A 212 -7.31 -2.29 10.69
CA LEU A 212 -7.86 -1.29 9.78
C LEU A 212 -8.93 -0.42 10.46
N LYS A 213 -9.74 -0.96 11.35
CA LYS A 213 -10.70 -0.19 12.14
C LYS A 213 -10.03 0.90 12.98
N ASN A 214 -8.82 0.66 13.51
CA ASN A 214 -8.07 1.69 14.22
C ASN A 214 -7.69 2.86 13.30
N ILE A 215 -7.31 2.59 12.05
CA ILE A 215 -7.00 3.62 11.06
C ILE A 215 -8.28 4.42 10.72
N VAL A 216 -9.35 3.71 10.39
CA VAL A 216 -10.64 4.32 10.04
C VAL A 216 -11.17 5.20 11.17
N SER A 217 -11.10 4.74 12.43
CA SER A 217 -11.60 5.49 13.60
C SER A 217 -10.90 6.84 13.80
N ILE A 218 -9.65 6.95 13.38
CA ILE A 218 -8.88 8.21 13.46
C ILE A 218 -9.18 9.08 12.24
N THR A 219 -9.21 8.50 11.04
CA THR A 219 -9.12 9.25 9.79
C THR A 219 -10.47 9.56 9.14
N ASP A 220 -11.53 8.79 9.41
CA ASP A 220 -12.83 8.93 8.72
C ASP A 220 -13.49 10.30 8.95
N LYS A 221 -13.28 10.88 10.12
CA LYS A 221 -13.77 12.23 10.49
C LYS A 221 -13.06 13.38 9.73
N HIS A 222 -11.93 13.11 9.08
CA HIS A 222 -11.15 14.10 8.35
C HIS A 222 -11.70 14.27 6.92
N PRO A 223 -12.03 15.51 6.48
CA PRO A 223 -12.51 15.77 5.13
C PRO A 223 -11.46 15.43 4.05
N SER A 224 -10.18 15.37 4.41
CA SER A 224 -9.10 14.92 3.52
C SER A 224 -9.15 13.42 3.22
N THR A 225 -9.82 12.60 4.02
CA THR A 225 -9.88 11.16 3.77
C THR A 225 -10.66 10.86 2.49
N LEU A 226 -10.00 10.29 1.50
CA LEU A 226 -10.59 9.85 0.22
C LEU A 226 -11.01 8.38 0.26
N GLY A 227 -10.16 7.52 0.82
CA GLY A 227 -10.48 6.09 0.89
C GLY A 227 -9.43 5.24 1.60
N TYR A 228 -9.71 3.93 1.63
CA TYR A 228 -8.93 2.92 2.32
C TYR A 228 -8.62 1.75 1.39
N GLU A 229 -7.36 1.44 1.18
CA GLU A 229 -6.93 0.22 0.49
C GLU A 229 -6.82 -0.91 1.51
N ILE A 230 -7.64 -1.96 1.33
CA ILE A 230 -7.75 -3.08 2.28
C ILE A 230 -6.41 -3.81 2.41
N LEU A 231 -5.78 -4.10 1.27
CA LEU A 231 -4.51 -4.81 1.19
C LEU A 231 -3.89 -4.57 -0.19
N SER A 232 -2.72 -3.95 -0.21
CA SER A 232 -2.00 -3.71 -1.46
C SER A 232 -1.40 -5.00 -2.01
N GLU A 233 -1.57 -5.22 -3.31
CA GLU A 233 -0.90 -6.26 -4.10
C GLU A 233 -0.89 -7.68 -3.49
N PRO A 234 -2.04 -8.22 -3.02
CA PRO A 234 -2.09 -9.59 -2.55
C PRO A 234 -1.76 -10.58 -3.68
N GLN A 235 -1.27 -11.77 -3.31
CA GLN A 235 -0.82 -12.78 -4.25
C GLN A 235 -1.87 -13.89 -4.42
N VAL A 236 -1.93 -14.47 -5.62
CA VAL A 236 -2.73 -15.62 -5.97
C VAL A 236 -1.85 -16.74 -6.51
N HIS A 237 -2.11 -17.98 -6.12
CA HIS A 237 -1.27 -19.14 -6.44
C HIS A 237 -2.04 -20.35 -6.97
N SER A 238 -3.37 -20.32 -6.94
CA SER A 238 -4.23 -21.40 -7.47
C SER A 238 -5.59 -20.85 -7.91
N GLU A 239 -6.26 -21.57 -8.81
CA GLU A 239 -7.54 -21.18 -9.41
C GLU A 239 -8.66 -20.97 -8.39
N ASP A 240 -8.69 -21.77 -7.33
CA ASP A 240 -9.73 -21.69 -6.30
C ASP A 240 -9.57 -20.45 -5.40
N GLN A 241 -8.41 -19.82 -5.39
CA GLN A 241 -8.15 -18.62 -4.57
C GLN A 241 -8.90 -17.38 -5.10
N TRP A 242 -9.22 -17.28 -6.38
CA TRP A 242 -9.97 -16.14 -6.91
C TRP A 242 -11.28 -15.87 -6.14
N ALA A 243 -12.07 -16.93 -5.94
CA ALA A 243 -13.31 -16.82 -5.17
C ALA A 243 -13.08 -16.57 -3.66
N LYS A 244 -12.00 -17.10 -3.10
CA LYS A 244 -11.63 -16.89 -1.70
C LYS A 244 -11.22 -15.44 -1.45
N ILE A 245 -10.48 -14.84 -2.38
CA ILE A 245 -10.14 -13.41 -2.34
C ILE A 245 -11.42 -12.56 -2.40
N GLY A 246 -12.38 -12.93 -3.23
CA GLY A 246 -13.70 -12.28 -3.26
C GLY A 246 -14.44 -12.35 -1.93
N LYS A 247 -14.38 -13.49 -1.23
CA LYS A 247 -14.95 -13.63 0.13
C LYS A 247 -14.24 -12.74 1.15
N TYR A 248 -12.91 -12.70 1.10
CA TYR A 248 -12.11 -11.82 1.96
C TYR A 248 -12.44 -10.35 1.70
N ASN A 249 -12.47 -9.91 0.43
CA ASN A 249 -12.79 -8.54 0.08
C ASN A 249 -14.22 -8.17 0.50
N THR A 250 -15.18 -9.10 0.36
CA THR A 250 -16.56 -8.91 0.83
C THR A 250 -16.60 -8.75 2.35
N PHE A 251 -15.96 -9.65 3.10
CA PHE A 251 -15.87 -9.56 4.55
C PHE A 251 -15.30 -8.20 5.02
N MET A 252 -14.15 -7.81 4.46
CA MET A 252 -13.51 -6.54 4.82
C MET A 252 -14.38 -5.34 4.45
N THR A 253 -14.96 -5.34 3.24
CA THR A 253 -15.80 -4.23 2.78
C THR A 253 -17.05 -4.09 3.64
N ASP A 254 -17.77 -5.17 3.91
CA ASP A 254 -19.01 -5.13 4.69
C ASP A 254 -18.77 -4.65 6.13
N GLU A 255 -17.65 -5.09 6.75
CA GLU A 255 -17.30 -4.68 8.09
C GLU A 255 -16.81 -3.22 8.16
N LEU A 256 -15.96 -2.79 7.22
CA LEU A 256 -15.51 -1.40 7.17
C LEU A 256 -16.65 -0.45 6.81
N ARG A 257 -17.60 -0.87 5.98
CA ARG A 257 -18.76 -0.07 5.57
C ARG A 257 -19.69 0.30 6.74
N LYS A 258 -19.62 -0.44 7.85
CA LYS A 258 -20.30 -0.08 9.10
C LYS A 258 -19.72 1.18 9.75
N LEU A 259 -18.51 1.57 9.40
CA LEU A 259 -17.76 2.68 9.99
C LEU A 259 -17.56 3.86 9.04
N THR A 260 -17.52 3.61 7.73
CA THR A 260 -17.18 4.63 6.72
C THR A 260 -18.01 4.52 5.45
N ASN A 261 -18.31 5.68 4.85
CA ASN A 261 -18.86 5.79 3.49
C ASN A 261 -17.77 6.14 2.45
N LYS A 262 -16.52 6.31 2.88
CA LYS A 262 -15.39 6.61 1.98
C LYS A 262 -15.11 5.47 1.01
N THR A 263 -14.33 5.73 -0.04
CA THR A 263 -13.95 4.72 -1.01
C THR A 263 -13.21 3.55 -0.35
N ILE A 264 -13.60 2.32 -0.68
CA ILE A 264 -12.87 1.11 -0.30
C ILE A 264 -12.20 0.56 -1.54
N ILE A 265 -10.90 0.28 -1.42
CA ILE A 265 -10.05 -0.12 -2.54
C ILE A 265 -9.55 -1.54 -2.28
N TYR A 266 -9.82 -2.46 -3.20
CA TYR A 266 -9.23 -3.79 -3.23
C TYR A 266 -8.23 -3.91 -4.38
N SER A 267 -7.26 -4.79 -4.24
CA SER A 267 -6.08 -4.82 -5.10
C SER A 267 -5.68 -6.25 -5.49
N MET A 268 -4.83 -6.35 -6.50
CA MET A 268 -4.19 -7.60 -6.90
C MET A 268 -2.76 -7.36 -7.40
N ASN A 269 -1.86 -8.25 -6.98
CA ASN A 269 -0.56 -8.39 -7.61
C ASN A 269 -0.64 -9.49 -8.68
N ILE A 270 -0.45 -9.11 -9.92
CA ILE A 270 -0.25 -10.08 -11.00
C ILE A 270 1.25 -10.30 -11.15
N PRO A 271 1.70 -11.56 -11.07
CA PRO A 271 3.07 -11.91 -11.42
C PRO A 271 3.44 -11.33 -12.78
N ILE A 272 4.70 -10.93 -12.94
CA ILE A 272 5.23 -10.35 -14.20
C ILE A 272 4.97 -11.27 -15.39
N ASP A 273 4.88 -12.57 -15.15
CA ASP A 273 4.55 -13.57 -16.17
C ASP A 273 3.05 -13.87 -16.13
N LEU A 274 2.29 -13.24 -17.03
CA LEU A 274 0.86 -13.53 -17.24
C LEU A 274 0.60 -14.97 -17.76
N LYS A 275 1.63 -15.70 -18.18
CA LYS A 275 1.57 -17.11 -18.61
C LYS A 275 1.75 -18.08 -17.45
N SER A 276 1.65 -17.62 -16.21
CA SER A 276 1.70 -18.48 -15.03
C SER A 276 0.65 -19.59 -15.11
N SER A 277 0.89 -20.69 -14.40
CA SER A 277 -0.03 -21.84 -14.30
C SER A 277 -1.41 -21.51 -13.72
N ILE A 278 -1.61 -20.27 -13.30
CA ILE A 278 -2.87 -19.72 -12.81
C ILE A 278 -3.53 -19.03 -13.98
N ASN A 279 -4.77 -19.37 -14.27
CA ASN A 279 -5.52 -18.78 -15.38
C ASN A 279 -5.89 -17.32 -15.04
N VAL A 280 -4.94 -16.39 -15.28
CA VAL A 280 -5.14 -14.96 -15.06
C VAL A 280 -5.92 -14.39 -16.23
N ASN A 281 -7.20 -14.14 -16.02
CA ASN A 281 -8.09 -13.52 -16.99
C ASN A 281 -9.07 -12.57 -16.32
N ALA A 282 -9.75 -11.75 -17.09
CA ALA A 282 -10.67 -10.74 -16.59
C ALA A 282 -11.81 -11.31 -15.74
N ALA A 283 -12.34 -12.50 -16.11
CA ALA A 283 -13.41 -13.15 -15.36
C ALA A 283 -12.95 -13.62 -13.98
N ASN A 284 -11.73 -14.15 -13.87
CA ASN A 284 -11.14 -14.54 -12.59
C ASN A 284 -10.85 -13.33 -11.72
N LEU A 285 -10.28 -12.26 -12.28
CA LEU A 285 -10.09 -11.00 -11.55
C LEU A 285 -11.42 -10.41 -11.06
N ALA A 286 -12.47 -10.46 -11.86
CA ALA A 286 -13.80 -10.01 -11.47
C ALA A 286 -14.40 -10.80 -10.29
N LYS A 287 -14.03 -12.08 -10.09
CA LYS A 287 -14.46 -12.88 -8.91
C LYS A 287 -13.96 -12.33 -7.58
N MET A 288 -12.89 -11.50 -7.59
CA MET A 288 -12.34 -10.90 -6.40
C MET A 288 -13.15 -9.70 -5.89
N THR A 289 -14.08 -9.21 -6.69
CA THR A 289 -14.89 -8.02 -6.36
C THR A 289 -15.77 -8.29 -5.15
N PRO A 290 -15.82 -7.40 -4.14
CA PRO A 290 -16.76 -7.54 -3.03
C PRO A 290 -18.21 -7.48 -3.52
N GLN A 291 -19.11 -8.12 -2.78
CA GLN A 291 -20.53 -8.15 -3.13
C GLN A 291 -21.16 -6.76 -3.05
N ASN A 292 -20.85 -6.01 -1.99
CA ASN A 292 -21.24 -4.61 -1.90
C ASN A 292 -20.24 -3.76 -2.70
N LYS A 293 -20.70 -3.18 -3.81
CA LYS A 293 -19.88 -2.39 -4.74
C LYS A 293 -20.01 -0.88 -4.52
N GLN A 294 -20.76 -0.44 -3.54
CA GLN A 294 -20.94 0.99 -3.27
C GLN A 294 -19.61 1.63 -2.86
N ASN A 295 -19.16 2.64 -3.60
CA ASN A 295 -17.86 3.31 -3.41
C ASN A 295 -16.68 2.33 -3.29
N VAL A 296 -16.67 1.32 -4.16
CA VAL A 296 -15.59 0.33 -4.26
C VAL A 296 -14.81 0.56 -5.54
N VAL A 297 -13.50 0.46 -5.47
CA VAL A 297 -12.57 0.67 -6.58
C VAL A 297 -11.57 -0.49 -6.66
N PHE A 298 -11.25 -0.91 -7.86
CA PHE A 298 -10.26 -1.96 -8.11
C PHE A 298 -8.89 -1.35 -8.45
N LYS A 299 -7.89 -1.62 -7.63
CA LYS A 299 -6.51 -1.09 -7.78
C LYS A 299 -5.58 -2.14 -8.37
N PHE A 300 -4.69 -1.69 -9.25
CA PHE A 300 -3.49 -2.42 -9.63
C PHE A 300 -2.30 -1.47 -9.82
N SER A 301 -1.10 -2.05 -10.02
CA SER A 301 0.12 -1.31 -10.30
C SER A 301 0.60 -1.59 -11.73
N LEU A 302 1.08 -0.55 -12.42
CA LEU A 302 1.61 -0.67 -13.76
C LEU A 302 2.93 0.11 -13.86
N TYR A 303 4.01 -0.61 -14.10
CA TYR A 303 5.33 -0.05 -14.24
C TYR A 303 5.84 -0.25 -15.67
N GLY A 304 6.30 0.84 -16.30
CA GLY A 304 6.74 0.87 -17.68
C GLY A 304 5.70 1.47 -18.64
N ILE A 305 6.09 1.61 -19.89
CA ILE A 305 5.24 2.21 -20.94
C ILE A 305 4.20 1.17 -21.41
N PRO A 306 2.87 1.51 -21.42
CA PRO A 306 1.82 0.57 -21.79
C PRO A 306 1.77 0.19 -23.28
N ASP A 307 2.76 0.56 -24.08
CA ASP A 307 2.84 0.24 -25.50
C ASP A 307 3.71 -1.00 -25.79
N ASP A 308 4.50 -1.47 -24.83
CA ASP A 308 5.17 -2.74 -24.93
C ASP A 308 4.20 -3.90 -24.57
N GLY A 309 4.21 -4.98 -25.31
CA GLY A 309 3.18 -6.02 -25.29
C GLY A 309 2.68 -6.40 -23.88
N TYR A 310 3.58 -6.65 -22.92
CA TYR A 310 3.21 -7.05 -21.57
C TYR A 310 2.40 -5.97 -20.82
N GLN A 311 2.81 -4.71 -20.89
CA GLN A 311 2.16 -3.63 -20.16
C GLN A 311 0.81 -3.27 -20.79
N SER A 312 0.72 -3.31 -22.12
CA SER A 312 -0.53 -3.16 -22.86
C SER A 312 -1.52 -4.27 -22.52
N ASP A 313 -1.08 -5.53 -22.55
CA ASP A 313 -1.90 -6.69 -22.20
C ASP A 313 -2.39 -6.62 -20.75
N LYS A 314 -1.52 -6.20 -19.84
CA LYS A 314 -1.87 -6.02 -18.42
C LYS A 314 -2.93 -4.93 -18.25
N LEU A 315 -2.75 -3.77 -18.88
CA LEU A 315 -3.71 -2.67 -18.81
C LEU A 315 -5.08 -3.10 -19.35
N GLN A 316 -5.11 -3.74 -20.53
CA GLN A 316 -6.34 -4.26 -21.14
C GLN A 316 -7.02 -5.32 -20.28
N LEU A 317 -6.25 -6.18 -19.64
CA LEU A 317 -6.77 -7.22 -18.74
C LEU A 317 -7.50 -6.61 -17.55
N PHE A 318 -6.89 -5.61 -16.89
CA PHE A 318 -7.50 -4.93 -15.73
C PHE A 318 -8.68 -4.05 -16.11
N GLU A 319 -8.64 -3.38 -17.26
CA GLU A 319 -9.78 -2.66 -17.81
C GLU A 319 -10.98 -3.60 -18.03
N ASN A 320 -10.75 -4.74 -18.67
CA ASN A 320 -11.79 -5.74 -18.89
C ASN A 320 -12.33 -6.30 -17.56
N ALA A 321 -11.45 -6.55 -16.59
CA ALA A 321 -11.85 -7.03 -15.26
C ALA A 321 -12.70 -5.99 -14.51
N SER A 322 -12.30 -4.73 -14.53
CA SER A 322 -13.05 -3.60 -13.94
C SER A 322 -14.45 -3.48 -14.57
N ARG A 323 -14.54 -3.57 -15.89
CA ARG A 323 -15.81 -3.53 -16.63
C ARG A 323 -16.72 -4.70 -16.26
N LEU A 324 -16.20 -5.94 -16.23
CA LEU A 324 -16.94 -7.13 -15.80
C LEU A 324 -17.38 -7.04 -14.32
N ALA A 325 -16.51 -6.52 -13.47
CA ALA A 325 -16.80 -6.31 -12.06
C ALA A 325 -17.83 -5.19 -11.81
N GLY A 326 -17.96 -4.25 -12.74
CA GLY A 326 -18.81 -3.07 -12.59
C GLY A 326 -18.32 -2.12 -11.49
N VAL A 327 -16.99 -1.96 -11.36
CA VAL A 327 -16.33 -1.06 -10.42
C VAL A 327 -15.24 -0.26 -11.12
N PRO A 328 -14.97 1.00 -10.73
CA PRO A 328 -13.93 1.82 -11.32
C PRO A 328 -12.53 1.25 -11.11
N LEU A 329 -11.58 1.64 -11.98
CA LEU A 329 -10.19 1.21 -11.96
C LEU A 329 -9.28 2.31 -11.39
N TYR A 330 -8.34 1.93 -10.50
CA TYR A 330 -7.33 2.81 -9.93
C TYR A 330 -5.92 2.28 -10.24
N ILE A 331 -5.08 3.11 -10.84
CA ILE A 331 -3.66 2.84 -11.05
C ILE A 331 -2.90 3.35 -9.82
N GLY A 332 -2.89 2.55 -8.75
CA GLY A 332 -2.36 2.99 -7.45
C GLY A 332 -0.85 3.19 -7.42
N GLU A 333 -0.13 2.60 -8.38
CA GLU A 333 1.31 2.76 -8.54
C GLU A 333 1.67 2.77 -10.01
N TRP A 334 2.43 3.77 -10.45
CA TRP A 334 2.98 3.80 -11.80
C TRP A 334 4.27 4.60 -11.87
N ASN A 335 5.18 4.20 -12.74
CA ASN A 335 6.34 4.93 -13.22
C ASN A 335 6.89 4.27 -14.49
N ASN A 336 8.06 4.68 -14.98
CA ASN A 336 8.64 4.15 -16.21
C ASN A 336 9.65 3.01 -15.97
N VAL A 337 9.51 2.21 -14.93
CA VAL A 337 10.41 1.06 -14.76
C VAL A 337 10.31 0.12 -15.98
N LYS A 338 11.43 -0.10 -16.65
CA LYS A 338 11.57 -1.10 -17.72
C LYS A 338 12.39 -2.28 -17.24
N ARG A 339 12.03 -3.46 -17.71
CA ARG A 339 12.76 -4.68 -17.40
C ARG A 339 13.18 -5.34 -18.71
N VAL A 340 14.45 -5.75 -18.76
CA VAL A 340 15.01 -6.52 -19.86
C VAL A 340 15.24 -7.96 -19.44
N GLU A 341 15.00 -8.85 -20.38
CA GLU A 341 15.28 -10.25 -20.22
C GLU A 341 16.78 -10.50 -20.36
N THR A 342 17.35 -11.24 -19.44
CA THR A 342 18.75 -11.68 -19.47
C THR A 342 18.87 -13.08 -18.88
N TYR A 343 20.11 -13.61 -18.82
CA TYR A 343 20.38 -14.90 -18.22
C TYR A 343 21.34 -14.71 -17.04
N ASN A 344 21.09 -15.42 -15.93
CA ASN A 344 22.00 -15.46 -14.81
C ASN A 344 23.20 -16.37 -15.10
N ASP A 345 24.16 -16.45 -14.17
CA ASP A 345 25.39 -17.28 -14.30
C ASP A 345 25.09 -18.78 -14.41
N HIS A 346 23.86 -19.22 -14.12
CA HIS A 346 23.40 -20.60 -14.27
C HIS A 346 22.64 -20.85 -15.59
N GLY A 347 22.58 -19.85 -16.49
CA GLY A 347 21.86 -19.92 -17.76
C GLY A 347 20.33 -19.86 -17.61
N GLU A 348 19.82 -19.48 -16.45
CA GLU A 348 18.40 -19.31 -16.22
C GLU A 348 17.96 -17.92 -16.68
N LYS A 349 16.80 -17.85 -17.34
CA LYS A 349 16.18 -16.62 -17.79
C LYS A 349 15.71 -15.79 -16.60
N ILE A 350 16.21 -14.57 -16.48
CA ILE A 350 15.83 -13.61 -15.43
C ILE A 350 15.44 -12.26 -16.05
N TRP A 351 14.69 -11.46 -15.28
CA TRP A 351 14.37 -10.10 -15.63
C TRP A 351 15.12 -9.13 -14.72
N VAL A 352 15.88 -8.23 -15.30
CA VAL A 352 16.61 -7.17 -14.59
C VAL A 352 16.05 -5.80 -14.98
N ILE A 353 16.19 -4.83 -14.09
CA ILE A 353 15.82 -3.45 -14.38
C ILE A 353 16.86 -2.87 -15.33
N ASP A 354 16.39 -2.25 -16.40
CA ASP A 354 17.22 -1.45 -17.31
C ASP A 354 17.19 0.01 -16.83
N ASP A 355 18.22 0.43 -16.14
CA ASP A 355 18.31 1.75 -15.52
C ASP A 355 18.24 2.88 -16.56
N VAL A 356 18.83 2.67 -17.74
CA VAL A 356 18.87 3.68 -18.81
C VAL A 356 17.51 3.86 -19.46
N GLN A 357 16.83 2.75 -19.77
CA GLN A 357 15.50 2.79 -20.38
C GLN A 357 14.40 3.12 -19.37
N SER A 358 14.68 3.01 -18.08
CA SER A 358 13.73 3.38 -17.01
C SER A 358 13.71 4.85 -16.68
N ASP A 359 14.58 5.64 -17.27
CA ASP A 359 14.53 7.11 -17.13
C ASP A 359 13.24 7.65 -17.76
N ILE A 360 12.55 8.55 -17.05
CA ILE A 360 11.25 9.05 -17.50
C ILE A 360 11.38 10.40 -18.17
N SER A 361 11.19 10.42 -19.49
CA SER A 361 11.09 11.65 -20.25
C SER A 361 9.68 12.27 -20.18
N GLN A 362 9.53 13.53 -20.58
CA GLN A 362 8.20 14.14 -20.70
C GLN A 362 7.31 13.39 -21.70
N ALA A 363 7.89 12.88 -22.80
CA ALA A 363 7.16 12.09 -23.78
C ALA A 363 6.67 10.76 -23.20
N ASP A 364 7.51 10.06 -22.42
CA ASP A 364 7.13 8.81 -21.73
C ASP A 364 6.01 9.08 -20.73
N ALA A 365 6.13 10.11 -19.90
CA ALA A 365 5.10 10.45 -18.93
C ALA A 365 3.76 10.78 -19.61
N ASN A 366 3.80 11.54 -20.69
CA ASN A 366 2.60 11.87 -21.48
C ASN A 366 1.97 10.61 -22.11
N ALA A 367 2.80 9.70 -22.65
CA ALA A 367 2.33 8.46 -23.24
C ALA A 367 1.64 7.56 -22.20
N ILE A 368 2.27 7.37 -21.04
CA ILE A 368 1.73 6.54 -19.96
C ILE A 368 0.41 7.12 -19.43
N VAL A 369 0.43 8.41 -19.06
CA VAL A 369 -0.73 9.09 -18.48
C VAL A 369 -1.87 9.23 -19.50
N GLY A 370 -1.55 9.42 -20.78
CA GLY A 370 -2.52 9.45 -21.87
C GLY A 370 -3.30 8.16 -22.01
N LYS A 371 -2.62 7.01 -21.94
CA LYS A 371 -3.30 5.69 -21.96
C LYS A 371 -4.25 5.51 -20.77
N PHE A 372 -3.85 5.96 -19.59
CA PHE A 372 -4.71 5.87 -18.39
C PHE A 372 -5.96 6.76 -18.54
N ARG A 373 -5.79 7.98 -19.06
CA ARG A 373 -6.93 8.88 -19.37
C ARG A 373 -7.91 8.23 -20.34
N ASP A 374 -7.39 7.60 -21.41
CA ASP A 374 -8.21 7.07 -22.50
C ASP A 374 -9.12 5.92 -22.07
N ILE A 375 -8.76 5.19 -21.02
CA ILE A 375 -9.61 4.13 -20.44
C ILE A 375 -10.57 4.64 -19.33
N GLY A 376 -10.51 5.92 -18.96
CA GLY A 376 -11.43 6.53 -18.00
C GLY A 376 -11.29 5.98 -16.59
N ILE A 377 -10.07 6.02 -16.04
CA ILE A 377 -9.79 5.54 -14.67
C ILE A 377 -10.36 6.46 -13.59
N TRP A 378 -10.64 5.89 -12.40
CA TRP A 378 -11.02 6.66 -11.21
C TRP A 378 -9.87 7.53 -10.70
N GLY A 379 -8.63 7.03 -10.79
CA GLY A 379 -7.46 7.79 -10.38
C GLY A 379 -6.16 7.07 -10.68
N LEU A 380 -5.06 7.78 -10.47
CA LEU A 380 -3.68 7.28 -10.60
C LEU A 380 -2.78 7.92 -9.56
N ALA A 381 -1.74 7.19 -9.10
CA ALA A 381 -0.74 7.72 -8.18
C ALA A 381 0.67 7.34 -8.62
N TYR A 382 1.51 8.36 -8.87
CA TYR A 382 2.89 8.18 -9.28
C TYR A 382 3.73 7.57 -8.15
N TRP A 383 4.58 6.60 -8.46
CA TRP A 383 5.56 6.00 -7.56
C TRP A 383 6.94 6.61 -7.79
N GLU A 384 7.46 7.56 -6.92
CA GLU A 384 6.81 8.00 -5.70
C GLU A 384 7.31 9.39 -5.26
N TRP A 385 6.73 9.96 -4.19
CA TRP A 385 7.10 11.28 -3.67
C TRP A 385 8.55 11.33 -3.22
N SER A 386 8.95 10.45 -2.31
CA SER A 386 10.31 10.36 -1.80
C SER A 386 10.60 8.96 -1.26
N PHE A 387 11.69 8.37 -1.71
CA PHE A 387 12.18 7.07 -1.27
C PHE A 387 13.65 7.14 -0.84
N VAL A 388 14.30 5.98 -0.63
CA VAL A 388 15.69 5.94 -0.19
C VAL A 388 16.60 6.49 -1.29
N PRO A 389 17.61 7.30 -0.95
CA PRO A 389 18.48 7.99 -1.92
C PRO A 389 19.24 7.10 -2.90
N ASN A 390 19.30 5.80 -2.67
CA ASN A 390 20.15 4.88 -3.45
C ASN A 390 19.38 3.81 -4.23
N ASP A 391 18.05 3.92 -4.33
CA ASP A 391 17.31 3.01 -5.22
C ASP A 391 17.57 3.41 -6.68
N THR A 392 17.94 2.43 -7.48
CA THR A 392 18.16 2.61 -8.91
C THR A 392 17.14 1.75 -9.67
N PRO A 393 16.38 2.33 -10.59
CA PRO A 393 16.30 3.75 -10.94
C PRO A 393 15.64 4.60 -9.84
N ASN A 394 16.08 5.85 -9.68
CA ASN A 394 15.55 6.75 -8.67
C ASN A 394 14.36 7.54 -9.23
N PHE A 395 13.15 7.15 -8.87
CA PHE A 395 11.91 7.79 -9.32
C PHE A 395 11.37 8.87 -8.37
N ASN A 396 12.16 9.32 -7.41
CA ASN A 396 11.74 10.33 -6.45
C ASN A 396 11.32 11.63 -7.13
N LEU A 397 10.14 12.15 -6.76
CA LEU A 397 9.74 13.51 -7.12
C LEU A 397 10.47 14.54 -6.26
N VAL A 398 10.87 14.15 -5.05
CA VAL A 398 11.61 14.98 -4.10
C VAL A 398 12.74 14.16 -3.48
N ASN A 399 13.96 14.69 -3.52
CA ASN A 399 15.09 14.13 -2.79
C ASN A 399 15.19 14.78 -1.40
N VAL A 400 15.43 13.98 -0.38
CA VAL A 400 15.77 14.44 0.96
C VAL A 400 17.29 14.36 1.12
N THR A 401 17.91 15.50 1.40
CA THR A 401 19.36 15.61 1.60
C THR A 401 19.66 16.10 3.00
N SER A 402 20.67 15.54 3.64
CA SER A 402 21.16 15.98 4.94
C SER A 402 22.41 16.83 4.76
N ASP A 403 22.42 18.03 5.34
CA ASP A 403 23.63 18.84 5.44
C ASP A 403 24.65 18.14 6.35
N LYS A 404 25.84 17.90 5.82
CA LYS A 404 26.87 17.10 6.51
C LYS A 404 27.44 17.79 7.77
N VAL A 405 27.29 19.09 7.90
CA VAL A 405 27.82 19.89 9.00
C VAL A 405 26.79 20.10 10.09
N THR A 406 25.58 20.49 9.71
CA THR A 406 24.50 20.81 10.64
C THR A 406 23.57 19.64 10.94
N GLY A 407 23.63 18.58 10.16
CA GLY A 407 22.67 17.46 10.20
C GLY A 407 21.25 17.84 9.76
N LYS A 408 21.04 19.08 9.31
CA LYS A 408 19.72 19.57 8.88
C LYS A 408 19.32 18.91 7.58
N GLU A 409 18.15 18.31 7.58
CA GLU A 409 17.57 17.72 6.39
C GLU A 409 16.76 18.76 5.60
N THR A 410 16.90 18.72 4.28
CA THR A 410 16.20 19.60 3.34
C THR A 410 15.58 18.77 2.21
N MET A 411 14.48 19.26 1.66
CA MET A 411 13.77 18.65 0.55
C MET A 411 14.01 19.47 -0.72
N GLN A 412 14.37 18.77 -1.81
CA GLN A 412 14.62 19.38 -3.11
C GLN A 412 13.81 18.67 -4.19
N PRO A 413 12.96 19.36 -4.96
CA PRO A 413 12.27 18.78 -6.11
C PRO A 413 13.28 18.27 -7.13
N THR A 414 12.99 17.11 -7.73
CA THR A 414 13.73 16.57 -8.87
C THR A 414 13.12 17.07 -10.17
N GLU A 415 13.78 16.81 -11.31
CA GLU A 415 13.20 17.08 -12.63
C GLU A 415 11.92 16.29 -12.87
N TYR A 416 11.79 15.08 -12.32
CA TYR A 416 10.59 14.24 -12.42
C TYR A 416 9.34 14.93 -11.87
N PHE A 417 9.48 15.72 -10.79
CA PHE A 417 8.34 16.48 -10.27
C PHE A 417 7.71 17.35 -11.34
N LYS A 418 8.53 18.06 -12.10
CA LYS A 418 8.06 18.93 -13.18
C LYS A 418 7.48 18.14 -14.37
N ILE A 419 8.10 17.01 -14.71
CA ILE A 419 7.64 16.13 -15.79
C ILE A 419 6.25 15.58 -15.47
N ILE A 420 6.04 15.06 -14.25
CA ILE A 420 4.75 14.49 -13.82
C ILE A 420 3.69 15.59 -13.70
N GLU A 421 4.05 16.74 -13.13
CA GLU A 421 3.19 17.90 -13.07
C GLU A 421 2.68 18.32 -14.46
N ASN A 422 3.57 18.40 -15.43
CA ASN A 422 3.22 18.77 -16.82
C ASN A 422 2.32 17.71 -17.45
N ALA A 423 2.64 16.43 -17.32
CA ALA A 423 1.82 15.36 -17.89
C ALA A 423 0.38 15.38 -17.35
N TYR A 424 0.22 15.59 -16.05
CA TYR A 424 -1.10 15.71 -15.44
C TYR A 424 -1.85 16.96 -15.93
N LYS A 425 -1.17 18.11 -16.02
CA LYS A 425 -1.74 19.36 -16.56
C LYS A 425 -2.24 19.21 -17.98
N GLU A 426 -1.40 18.71 -18.84
CA GLU A 426 -1.69 18.59 -20.26
C GLU A 426 -2.89 17.67 -20.54
N LEU A 427 -2.97 16.56 -19.80
CA LEU A 427 -3.87 15.48 -20.14
C LEU A 427 -5.22 15.51 -19.39
N PHE A 428 -5.27 16.18 -18.22
CA PHE A 428 -6.49 16.21 -17.41
C PHE A 428 -7.03 17.62 -17.14
N VAL A 429 -6.18 18.64 -17.09
CA VAL A 429 -6.60 19.99 -16.71
C VAL A 429 -6.89 20.87 -17.95
N GLN A 430 -6.11 20.74 -19.01
CA GLN A 430 -6.23 21.60 -20.21
C GLN A 430 -7.27 21.12 -21.23
N GLN A 431 -7.93 20.00 -21.01
CA GLN A 431 -9.00 19.50 -21.87
C GLN A 431 -10.34 19.40 -21.13
N PRO A 432 -10.99 20.51 -20.77
CA PRO A 432 -12.23 20.48 -20.00
C PRO A 432 -13.44 19.90 -20.74
N ASN A 433 -13.34 19.57 -22.04
CA ASN A 433 -14.49 19.16 -22.88
C ASN A 433 -14.33 17.83 -23.61
N GLY A 434 -13.47 16.94 -23.15
CA GLY A 434 -13.16 15.73 -23.91
C GLY A 434 -13.09 14.42 -23.12
N VAL A 435 -13.95 14.22 -22.12
CA VAL A 435 -14.17 12.85 -21.60
C VAL A 435 -15.11 12.17 -22.60
N PRO A 436 -14.66 11.14 -23.34
CA PRO A 436 -15.60 10.29 -24.04
C PRO A 436 -16.46 9.61 -22.96
N THR A 437 -17.69 10.02 -22.84
CA THR A 437 -18.70 9.18 -22.20
C THR A 437 -18.79 7.90 -23.03
N SER A 438 -17.92 6.93 -22.73
CA SER A 438 -18.09 5.58 -23.23
C SER A 438 -19.42 5.11 -22.66
N LYS A 439 -20.42 5.05 -23.52
CA LYS A 439 -21.75 4.57 -23.26
C LYS A 439 -21.61 3.22 -22.58
N LEU A 440 -21.87 3.18 -21.27
CA LEU A 440 -22.31 1.98 -20.59
C LEU A 440 -23.71 1.68 -21.12
N SER A 441 -23.78 0.92 -22.19
CA SER A 441 -24.99 0.29 -22.68
C SER A 441 -24.82 -1.22 -22.65
#